data_ba9197f63a7a3f8a1a387cc8cc217f6d
#
_entry.id   ba9197f63a7a3f8a1a387cc8cc217f6d
#
_cell.length_a   1.000
_cell.length_b   1.000
_cell.length_c   1.000
_cell.angle_alpha   90.00
_cell.angle_beta   90.00
_cell.angle_gamma   90.00
#
_symmetry.space_group_name_H-M   'P 1'
#
loop_
_entity.id
_entity.type
_entity.pdbx_description
1 polymer ?
#
loop_
_entity_poly.entity_id
_entity_poly.type
_entity_poly.pdbx_seq_one_letter_code
_entity_poly.pdbx_strand_id
1 'polypeptide(L)'
;FQVGGLGIMMISTFFFILSNKRISLKQRQLIMTDMNQPRLSGIVNLIRTTFLILISFQAIGGLLFSFYFKVTGYYDRWSDAFFNGFYQAISAVTNSGFDVTGHSILPYSTDYPFLFGIMFLIFIGGIGFPVIMDFRSWLIDKLTKKKLHQIPYRFSLFTKIAFFSFLILFVAGTITIFFLERNHLFQGASLLNQGVTSMFYSVTTRNAGLQIHDLNEFQTT
;
A
#
# COMPACT_ATOMS: atom_id res chain seq x y z
N PHE A 1 10.12 9.99 -0.85
CA PHE A 1 9.05 8.98 -0.76
C PHE A 1 8.26 9.08 0.53
N GLN A 2 8.89 8.91 1.69
CA GLN A 2 8.20 8.93 2.99
C GLN A 2 7.45 10.24 3.23
N VAL A 3 8.05 11.38 2.88
CA VAL A 3 7.42 12.70 3.04
C VAL A 3 6.21 12.87 2.13
N GLY A 4 6.30 12.43 0.86
CA GLY A 4 5.19 12.51 -0.10
C GLY A 4 4.08 11.52 0.20
N GLY A 5 4.41 10.22 0.37
CA GLY A 5 3.44 9.16 0.53
C GLY A 5 2.69 9.16 1.87
N LEU A 6 3.34 9.60 2.94
CA LEU A 6 2.69 9.74 4.26
C LEU A 6 1.97 11.08 4.44
N GLY A 7 2.18 12.03 3.52
CA GLY A 7 1.67 13.38 3.61
C GLY A 7 2.51 14.28 4.52
N ILE A 8 2.76 15.49 4.03
CA ILE A 8 3.59 16.49 4.72
C ILE A 8 3.05 16.78 6.13
N MET A 9 1.74 16.82 6.29
CA MET A 9 1.08 17.08 7.58
C MET A 9 1.35 15.97 8.61
N MET A 10 1.33 14.70 8.20
CA MET A 10 1.65 13.59 9.12
C MET A 10 3.09 13.62 9.58
N ILE A 11 4.02 13.85 8.66
CA ILE A 11 5.45 13.88 8.98
C ILE A 11 5.79 15.08 9.86
N SER A 12 5.30 16.27 9.51
CA SER A 12 5.50 17.45 10.37
C SER A 12 4.95 17.22 11.79
N THR A 13 3.76 16.61 11.89
CA THR A 13 3.17 16.27 13.19
C THR A 13 4.01 15.24 13.95
N PHE A 14 4.54 14.23 13.25
CA PHE A 14 5.44 13.25 13.84
C PHE A 14 6.72 13.88 14.38
N PHE A 15 7.33 14.81 13.65
CA PHE A 15 8.47 15.58 14.16
C PHE A 15 8.14 16.44 15.38
N PHE A 16 6.95 17.06 15.43
CA PHE A 16 6.49 17.76 16.63
C PHE A 16 6.35 16.83 17.83
N ILE A 17 5.83 15.62 17.62
CA ILE A 17 5.72 14.60 18.66
C ILE A 17 7.11 14.17 19.17
N LEU A 18 8.04 13.89 18.25
CA LEU A 18 9.42 13.51 18.60
C LEU A 18 10.15 14.62 19.36
N SER A 19 9.93 15.88 18.98
CA SER A 19 10.53 17.04 19.64
C SER A 19 9.86 17.39 20.98
N ASN A 20 8.91 16.58 21.44
CA ASN A 20 8.13 16.78 22.67
C ASN A 20 7.42 18.14 22.74
N LYS A 21 7.17 18.78 21.58
CA LYS A 21 6.47 20.05 21.47
C LYS A 21 4.94 19.84 21.47
N ARG A 22 4.23 20.72 22.15
CA ARG A 22 2.76 20.67 22.18
C ARG A 22 2.19 21.08 20.81
N ILE A 23 1.37 20.22 20.23
CA ILE A 23 0.66 20.52 18.98
C ILE A 23 -0.49 21.46 19.29
N SER A 24 -0.56 22.62 18.61
CA SER A 24 -1.61 23.61 18.82
C SER A 24 -2.98 23.09 18.39
N LEU A 25 -4.06 23.68 18.94
CA LEU A 25 -5.43 23.31 18.56
C LEU A 25 -5.69 23.49 17.07
N LYS A 26 -5.18 24.58 16.47
CA LYS A 26 -5.31 24.85 15.04
C LYS A 26 -4.65 23.75 14.17
N GLN A 27 -3.46 23.30 14.55
CA GLN A 27 -2.79 22.19 13.86
C GLN A 27 -3.58 20.88 13.99
N ARG A 28 -4.13 20.59 15.18
CA ARG A 28 -4.98 19.39 15.38
C ARG A 28 -6.24 19.43 14.52
N GLN A 29 -6.86 20.61 14.35
CA GLN A 29 -8.00 20.78 13.46
C GLN A 29 -7.65 20.52 12.00
N LEU A 30 -6.51 21.06 11.52
CA LEU A 30 -6.04 20.80 10.15
C LEU A 30 -5.82 19.30 9.91
N ILE A 31 -5.14 18.62 10.84
CA ILE A 31 -4.90 17.18 10.75
C ILE A 31 -6.23 16.40 10.78
N MET A 32 -7.17 16.82 11.63
CA MET A 32 -8.49 16.20 11.71
C MET A 32 -9.23 16.26 10.36
N THR A 33 -9.16 17.40 9.70
CA THR A 33 -9.77 17.60 8.38
C THR A 33 -9.08 16.77 7.31
N ASP A 34 -7.74 16.79 7.29
CA ASP A 34 -6.92 16.04 6.32
C ASP A 34 -7.12 14.53 6.45
N MET A 35 -7.20 14.03 7.68
CA MET A 35 -7.40 12.60 7.97
C MET A 35 -8.88 12.18 8.05
N ASN A 36 -9.81 13.07 7.75
CA ASN A 36 -11.26 12.84 7.84
C ASN A 36 -11.70 12.23 9.18
N GLN A 37 -11.16 12.74 10.30
CA GLN A 37 -11.46 12.26 11.64
C GLN A 37 -12.56 13.11 12.31
N PRO A 38 -13.56 12.47 12.93
CA PRO A 38 -14.68 13.21 13.56
C PRO A 38 -14.34 13.85 14.91
N ARG A 39 -13.17 13.53 15.49
CA ARG A 39 -12.81 13.98 16.85
C ARG A 39 -11.35 14.43 16.93
N LEU A 40 -11.11 15.52 17.68
CA LEU A 40 -9.77 16.02 17.98
C LEU A 40 -9.00 15.17 19.00
N SER A 41 -9.74 14.45 19.86
CA SER A 41 -9.13 13.63 20.90
C SER A 41 -8.48 12.38 20.30
N GLY A 42 -7.25 12.10 20.70
CA GLY A 42 -6.52 10.90 20.26
C GLY A 42 -5.82 11.00 18.89
N ILE A 43 -5.94 12.15 18.19
CA ILE A 43 -5.37 12.32 16.84
C ILE A 43 -3.84 12.12 16.80
N VAL A 44 -3.15 12.54 17.86
CA VAL A 44 -1.69 12.35 18.00
C VAL A 44 -1.33 10.86 18.09
N ASN A 45 -2.09 10.11 18.91
CA ASN A 45 -1.88 8.67 19.04
C ASN A 45 -2.23 7.92 17.75
N LEU A 46 -3.26 8.38 17.04
CA LEU A 46 -3.63 7.86 15.72
C LEU A 46 -2.47 8.01 14.73
N ILE A 47 -1.89 9.21 14.59
CA ILE A 47 -0.78 9.48 13.70
C ILE A 47 0.44 8.61 14.05
N ARG A 48 0.81 8.60 15.33
CA ARG A 48 1.95 7.78 15.80
C ARG A 48 1.75 6.30 15.46
N THR A 49 0.57 5.78 15.73
CA THR A 49 0.27 4.36 15.51
C THR A 49 0.26 4.02 14.03
N THR A 50 -0.39 4.84 13.19
CA THR A 50 -0.42 4.64 11.74
C THR A 50 0.98 4.67 11.15
N PHE A 51 1.79 5.65 11.55
CA PHE A 51 3.17 5.78 11.10
C PHE A 51 3.99 4.52 11.45
N LEU A 52 3.89 4.05 12.69
CA LEU A 52 4.57 2.81 13.11
C LEU A 52 4.10 1.59 12.33
N ILE A 53 2.81 1.47 12.06
CA ILE A 53 2.26 0.37 11.26
C ILE A 53 2.82 0.40 9.84
N LEU A 54 2.80 1.56 9.18
CA LEU A 54 3.31 1.68 7.80
C LEU A 54 4.81 1.39 7.73
N ILE A 55 5.61 1.92 8.65
CA ILE A 55 7.05 1.59 8.72
C ILE A 55 7.26 0.09 8.96
N SER A 56 6.42 -0.53 9.80
CA SER A 56 6.52 -1.98 10.03
C SER A 56 6.25 -2.77 8.74
N PHE A 57 5.24 -2.40 7.96
CA PHE A 57 4.99 -3.05 6.66
C PHE A 57 6.13 -2.81 5.66
N GLN A 58 6.71 -1.63 5.63
CA GLN A 58 7.89 -1.34 4.80
C GLN A 58 9.11 -2.16 5.23
N ALA A 59 9.37 -2.25 6.52
CA ALA A 59 10.49 -3.03 7.05
C ALA A 59 10.32 -4.54 6.77
N ILE A 60 9.15 -5.09 7.08
CA ILE A 60 8.86 -6.50 6.85
C ILE A 60 8.87 -6.80 5.35
N GLY A 61 8.18 -5.99 4.54
CA GLY A 61 8.16 -6.14 3.08
C GLY A 61 9.55 -6.02 2.47
N GLY A 62 10.34 -5.04 2.92
CA GLY A 62 11.73 -4.86 2.49
C GLY A 62 12.62 -6.06 2.81
N LEU A 63 12.52 -6.61 4.01
CA LEU A 63 13.25 -7.82 4.41
C LEU A 63 12.82 -9.04 3.56
N LEU A 64 11.52 -9.24 3.38
CA LEU A 64 10.99 -10.35 2.59
C LEU A 64 11.43 -10.25 1.12
N PHE A 65 11.33 -9.08 0.49
CA PHE A 65 11.79 -8.88 -0.88
C PHE A 65 13.30 -9.00 -1.01
N SER A 66 14.08 -8.49 -0.05
CA SER A 66 15.53 -8.63 -0.06
C SER A 66 15.96 -10.10 -0.01
N PHE A 67 15.36 -10.87 0.88
CA PHE A 67 15.61 -12.31 0.97
C PHE A 67 15.14 -13.03 -0.30
N TYR A 68 13.96 -12.70 -0.80
CA TYR A 68 13.41 -13.26 -2.02
C TYR A 68 14.32 -13.02 -3.22
N PHE A 69 14.75 -11.78 -3.44
CA PHE A 69 15.65 -11.41 -4.53
C PHE A 69 17.01 -12.12 -4.47
N LYS A 70 17.50 -12.34 -3.25
CA LYS A 70 18.75 -13.08 -3.07
C LYS A 70 18.60 -14.56 -3.38
N VAL A 71 17.53 -15.19 -2.92
CA VAL A 71 17.29 -16.62 -3.13
C VAL A 71 16.95 -16.95 -4.59
N THR A 72 16.20 -16.09 -5.26
CA THR A 72 15.85 -16.26 -6.68
C THR A 72 16.96 -15.88 -7.64
N GLY A 73 18.08 -15.29 -7.14
CA GLY A 73 19.23 -14.94 -7.96
C GLY A 73 19.07 -13.66 -8.77
N TYR A 74 18.07 -12.82 -8.47
CA TYR A 74 17.95 -11.51 -9.12
C TYR A 74 19.14 -10.59 -8.83
N TYR A 75 19.75 -10.73 -7.66
CA TYR A 75 20.94 -9.98 -7.25
C TYR A 75 21.98 -10.88 -6.62
N ASP A 76 23.23 -10.81 -7.11
CA ASP A 76 24.35 -11.61 -6.60
C ASP A 76 24.84 -11.12 -5.22
N ARG A 77 24.75 -9.81 -4.97
CA ARG A 77 25.23 -9.22 -3.71
C ARG A 77 24.06 -8.97 -2.76
N TRP A 78 24.25 -9.28 -1.49
CA TRP A 78 23.28 -8.96 -0.46
C TRP A 78 22.96 -7.46 -0.35
N SER A 79 23.97 -6.59 -0.57
CA SER A 79 23.78 -5.12 -0.57
C SER A 79 22.73 -4.69 -1.58
N ASP A 80 22.81 -5.23 -2.80
CA ASP A 80 21.93 -4.85 -3.90
C ASP A 80 20.52 -5.41 -3.69
N ALA A 81 20.44 -6.66 -3.19
CA ALA A 81 19.17 -7.27 -2.82
C ALA A 81 18.46 -6.49 -1.69
N PHE A 82 19.21 -6.06 -0.65
CA PHE A 82 18.66 -5.24 0.43
C PHE A 82 18.21 -3.86 -0.09
N PHE A 83 19.04 -3.18 -0.84
CA PHE A 83 18.72 -1.87 -1.38
C PHE A 83 17.45 -1.91 -2.23
N ASN A 84 17.38 -2.82 -3.20
CA ASN A 84 16.24 -2.94 -4.10
C ASN A 84 14.99 -3.47 -3.38
N GLY A 85 15.11 -4.45 -2.48
CA GLY A 85 14.00 -4.99 -1.71
C GLY A 85 13.33 -3.93 -0.83
N PHE A 86 14.12 -3.15 -0.08
CA PHE A 86 13.60 -2.06 0.73
C PHE A 86 13.04 -0.93 -0.13
N TYR A 87 13.70 -0.59 -1.24
CA TYR A 87 13.25 0.43 -2.15
C TYR A 87 11.87 0.11 -2.71
N GLN A 88 11.67 -1.12 -3.23
CA GLN A 88 10.40 -1.57 -3.77
C GLN A 88 9.31 -1.61 -2.71
N ALA A 89 9.62 -2.08 -1.50
CA ALA A 89 8.65 -2.10 -0.41
C ALA A 89 8.23 -0.69 0.04
N ILE A 90 9.16 0.25 0.13
CA ILE A 90 8.88 1.65 0.47
C ILE A 90 8.04 2.29 -0.64
N SER A 91 8.45 2.12 -1.91
CA SER A 91 7.72 2.65 -3.07
C SER A 91 6.29 2.14 -3.13
N ALA A 92 6.07 0.84 -2.90
CA ALA A 92 4.75 0.22 -2.89
C ALA A 92 3.86 0.73 -1.75
N VAL A 93 4.35 0.73 -0.49
CA VAL A 93 3.57 1.18 0.67
C VAL A 93 3.26 2.67 0.63
N THR A 94 4.17 3.49 0.10
CA THR A 94 3.94 4.93 -0.05
C THR A 94 3.14 5.29 -1.31
N ASN A 95 2.82 4.30 -2.15
CA ASN A 95 2.15 4.50 -3.44
C ASN A 95 2.85 5.56 -4.31
N SER A 96 4.19 5.60 -4.27
CA SER A 96 4.96 6.62 -4.97
C SER A 96 5.32 6.24 -6.40
N GLY A 97 5.35 4.94 -6.72
CA GLY A 97 5.59 4.41 -8.06
C GLY A 97 6.98 4.66 -8.63
N PHE A 98 7.89 5.11 -7.78
CA PHE A 98 9.26 5.36 -8.24
C PHE A 98 10.08 4.08 -8.30
N ASP A 99 10.95 4.03 -9.27
CA ASP A 99 11.89 2.96 -9.52
C ASP A 99 13.34 3.48 -9.56
N VAL A 100 14.29 2.64 -9.19
CA VAL A 100 15.74 2.94 -9.22
C VAL A 100 16.37 2.49 -10.52
N THR A 101 15.79 1.47 -11.15
CA THR A 101 16.39 0.81 -12.31
C THR A 101 16.12 1.54 -13.61
N GLY A 102 15.16 2.48 -13.63
CA GLY A 102 14.70 3.19 -14.82
C GLY A 102 13.74 2.38 -15.71
N HIS A 103 13.47 1.13 -15.33
CA HIS A 103 12.60 0.21 -16.06
C HIS A 103 11.39 -0.25 -15.24
N SER A 104 11.06 0.47 -14.18
CA SER A 104 10.02 0.09 -13.22
C SER A 104 10.25 -1.34 -12.70
N ILE A 105 9.23 -2.15 -12.62
CA ILE A 105 9.32 -3.56 -12.21
C ILE A 105 9.17 -4.53 -13.40
N LEU A 106 9.48 -4.07 -14.63
CA LEU A 106 9.43 -4.89 -15.84
C LEU A 106 10.21 -6.22 -15.71
N PRO A 107 11.43 -6.25 -15.11
CA PRO A 107 12.18 -7.50 -14.95
C PRO A 107 11.45 -8.57 -14.15
N TYR A 108 10.43 -8.20 -13.38
CA TYR A 108 9.64 -9.08 -12.51
C TYR A 108 8.23 -9.36 -13.06
N SER A 109 7.96 -9.04 -14.33
CA SER A 109 6.62 -9.14 -14.93
C SER A 109 6.00 -10.54 -14.88
N THR A 110 6.80 -11.60 -14.84
CA THR A 110 6.36 -13.00 -14.73
C THR A 110 6.53 -13.58 -13.34
N ASP A 111 7.02 -12.79 -12.39
CA ASP A 111 7.27 -13.21 -11.01
C ASP A 111 6.02 -12.99 -10.14
N TYR A 112 5.10 -13.93 -10.18
CA TYR A 112 3.82 -13.82 -9.49
C TYR A 112 3.92 -13.65 -7.97
N PRO A 113 4.79 -14.38 -7.22
CA PRO A 113 4.95 -14.15 -5.79
C PRO A 113 5.35 -12.72 -5.46
N PHE A 114 6.28 -12.15 -6.20
CA PHE A 114 6.70 -10.75 -6.03
C PHE A 114 5.57 -9.78 -6.37
N LEU A 115 4.86 -10.00 -7.50
CA LEU A 115 3.74 -9.15 -7.91
C LEU A 115 2.60 -9.15 -6.88
N PHE A 116 2.23 -10.30 -6.32
CA PHE A 116 1.25 -10.36 -5.23
C PHE A 116 1.72 -9.62 -3.98
N GLY A 117 3.00 -9.73 -3.63
CA GLY A 117 3.60 -8.99 -2.52
C GLY A 117 3.52 -7.48 -2.73
N ILE A 118 3.87 -7.00 -3.92
CA ILE A 118 3.76 -5.57 -4.29
C ILE A 118 2.30 -5.10 -4.23
N MET A 119 1.37 -5.82 -4.86
CA MET A 119 -0.07 -5.49 -4.83
C MET A 119 -0.60 -5.40 -3.39
N PHE A 120 -0.19 -6.31 -2.52
CA PHE A 120 -0.56 -6.28 -1.11
C PHE A 120 -0.04 -5.03 -0.40
N LEU A 121 1.23 -4.65 -0.63
CA LEU A 121 1.81 -3.45 -0.04
C LEU A 121 1.16 -2.16 -0.57
N ILE A 122 0.84 -2.09 -1.87
CA ILE A 122 0.08 -0.99 -2.48
C ILE A 122 -1.30 -0.88 -1.82
N PHE A 123 -1.98 -2.00 -1.63
CA PHE A 123 -3.28 -2.04 -0.95
C PHE A 123 -3.20 -1.48 0.47
N ILE A 124 -2.23 -1.91 1.27
CA ILE A 124 -2.03 -1.42 2.65
C ILE A 124 -1.79 0.09 2.66
N GLY A 125 -0.95 0.60 1.74
CA GLY A 125 -0.68 2.02 1.63
C GLY A 125 -1.87 2.86 1.16
N GLY A 126 -2.70 2.30 0.26
CA GLY A 126 -3.80 3.00 -0.40
C GLY A 126 -5.15 2.94 0.30
N ILE A 127 -5.36 2.02 1.25
CA ILE A 127 -6.68 1.79 1.85
C ILE A 127 -7.14 2.91 2.80
N GLY A 128 -6.19 3.74 3.27
CA GLY A 128 -6.46 4.86 4.16
C GLY A 128 -6.27 4.55 5.66
N PHE A 129 -5.80 5.57 6.35
CA PHE A 129 -5.41 5.47 7.77
C PHE A 129 -6.54 5.04 8.73
N PRO A 130 -7.79 5.55 8.58
CA PRO A 130 -8.89 5.12 9.45
C PRO A 130 -9.16 3.63 9.35
N VAL A 131 -9.05 3.04 8.16
CA VAL A 131 -9.27 1.61 7.93
C VAL A 131 -8.19 0.79 8.64
N ILE A 132 -6.93 1.20 8.53
CA ILE A 132 -5.80 0.54 9.23
C ILE A 132 -6.01 0.56 10.74
N MET A 133 -6.48 1.67 11.30
CA MET A 133 -6.75 1.79 12.73
C MET A 133 -7.92 0.94 13.19
N ASP A 134 -8.99 0.88 12.41
CA ASP A 134 -10.13 0.02 12.68
C ASP A 134 -9.72 -1.46 12.67
N PHE A 135 -8.95 -1.85 11.67
CA PHE A 135 -8.45 -3.22 11.56
C PHE A 135 -7.52 -3.59 12.73
N ARG A 136 -6.62 -2.67 13.12
CA ARG A 136 -5.78 -2.85 14.30
C ARG A 136 -6.62 -3.03 15.57
N SER A 137 -7.63 -2.20 15.76
CA SER A 137 -8.51 -2.27 16.93
C SER A 137 -9.27 -3.58 16.98
N TRP A 138 -9.80 -4.04 15.86
CA TRP A 138 -10.42 -5.35 15.72
C TRP A 138 -9.45 -6.50 16.05
N LEU A 139 -8.21 -6.42 15.55
CA LEU A 139 -7.20 -7.45 15.78
C LEU A 139 -6.82 -7.52 17.27
N ILE A 140 -6.64 -6.38 17.92
CA ILE A 140 -6.34 -6.32 19.37
C ILE A 140 -7.50 -6.91 20.18
N ASP A 141 -8.73 -6.52 19.87
CA ASP A 141 -9.92 -7.05 20.54
C ASP A 141 -10.00 -8.57 20.43
N LYS A 142 -9.76 -9.10 19.24
CA LYS A 142 -9.76 -10.54 18.96
C LYS A 142 -8.63 -11.28 19.68
N LEU A 143 -7.41 -10.74 19.70
CA LEU A 143 -6.24 -11.39 20.28
C LEU A 143 -6.21 -11.30 21.81
N THR A 144 -6.69 -10.19 22.39
CA THR A 144 -6.54 -9.97 23.84
C THR A 144 -7.57 -10.75 24.65
N LYS A 145 -8.59 -11.38 24.01
CA LYS A 145 -9.66 -12.16 24.68
C LYS A 145 -10.26 -11.47 25.93
N LYS A 146 -9.93 -10.21 26.15
CA LYS A 146 -10.54 -9.43 27.21
C LYS A 146 -11.99 -9.20 26.83
N LYS A 147 -12.89 -10.02 27.39
CA LYS A 147 -14.35 -9.81 27.41
C LYS A 147 -14.73 -8.50 28.16
N LEU A 148 -13.99 -7.42 27.93
CA LEU A 148 -14.26 -6.14 28.55
C LEU A 148 -15.46 -5.46 27.91
N HIS A 149 -15.80 -5.84 26.66
CA HIS A 149 -17.02 -5.38 25.99
C HIS A 149 -17.84 -6.61 25.62
N GLN A 150 -19.03 -6.73 26.15
CA GLN A 150 -20.04 -7.72 25.78
C GLN A 150 -20.56 -7.53 24.34
N ILE A 151 -20.10 -6.49 23.64
CA ILE A 151 -20.54 -6.13 22.28
C ILE A 151 -19.37 -6.43 21.33
N PRO A 152 -19.59 -7.25 20.27
CA PRO A 152 -18.57 -7.53 19.27
C PRO A 152 -18.12 -6.25 18.57
N TYR A 153 -16.82 -6.16 18.27
CA TYR A 153 -16.24 -5.01 17.56
C TYR A 153 -16.97 -4.77 16.24
N ARG A 154 -17.40 -3.55 16.01
CA ARG A 154 -18.06 -3.13 14.76
C ARG A 154 -17.17 -2.16 14.02
N PHE A 155 -16.82 -2.51 12.78
CA PHE A 155 -16.12 -1.60 11.88
C PHE A 155 -16.92 -0.32 11.63
N SER A 156 -16.24 0.82 11.55
CA SER A 156 -16.85 2.09 11.23
C SER A 156 -17.50 2.06 9.83
N LEU A 157 -18.47 2.94 9.61
CA LEU A 157 -19.11 3.10 8.29
C LEU A 157 -18.08 3.45 7.22
N PHE A 158 -17.13 4.33 7.56
CA PHE A 158 -16.04 4.73 6.68
C PHE A 158 -15.21 3.51 6.21
N THR A 159 -14.79 2.67 7.15
CA THR A 159 -14.03 1.45 6.85
C THR A 159 -14.78 0.50 5.91
N LYS A 160 -16.06 0.31 6.15
CA LYS A 160 -16.88 -0.53 5.26
C LYS A 160 -16.97 0.04 3.86
N ILE A 161 -17.30 1.33 3.74
CA ILE A 161 -17.40 1.99 2.43
C ILE A 161 -16.06 1.95 1.70
N ALA A 162 -14.96 2.32 2.36
CA ALA A 162 -13.63 2.33 1.76
C ALA A 162 -13.21 0.94 1.27
N PHE A 163 -13.40 -0.09 2.10
CA PHE A 163 -13.05 -1.46 1.74
C PHE A 163 -13.90 -2.00 0.57
N PHE A 164 -15.22 -1.83 0.62
CA PHE A 164 -16.09 -2.29 -0.46
C PHE A 164 -15.88 -1.51 -1.76
N SER A 165 -15.68 -0.19 -1.69
CA SER A 165 -15.35 0.62 -2.87
C SER A 165 -14.04 0.17 -3.50
N PHE A 166 -13.01 -0.08 -2.67
CA PHE A 166 -11.73 -0.61 -3.15
C PHE A 166 -11.92 -1.95 -3.86
N LEU A 167 -12.67 -2.87 -3.26
CA LEU A 167 -12.91 -4.20 -3.81
C LEU A 167 -13.70 -4.14 -5.13
N ILE A 168 -14.76 -3.33 -5.19
CA ILE A 168 -15.57 -3.16 -6.40
C ILE A 168 -14.71 -2.61 -7.53
N LEU A 169 -13.94 -1.55 -7.27
CA LEU A 169 -13.05 -0.96 -8.26
C LEU A 169 -11.91 -1.90 -8.68
N PHE A 170 -11.41 -2.71 -7.76
CA PHE A 170 -10.39 -3.72 -8.08
C PHE A 170 -10.94 -4.78 -9.03
N VAL A 171 -12.12 -5.33 -8.73
CA VAL A 171 -12.74 -6.35 -9.57
C VAL A 171 -13.15 -5.76 -10.92
N ALA A 172 -13.81 -4.60 -10.94
CA ALA A 172 -14.22 -3.93 -12.18
C ALA A 172 -13.02 -3.59 -13.06
N GLY A 173 -11.96 -2.99 -12.48
CA GLY A 173 -10.73 -2.68 -13.21
C GLY A 173 -10.04 -3.93 -13.77
N THR A 174 -9.96 -5.01 -12.98
CA THR A 174 -9.39 -6.28 -13.44
C THR A 174 -10.16 -6.83 -14.64
N ILE A 175 -11.49 -6.87 -14.55
CA ILE A 175 -12.34 -7.36 -15.64
C ILE A 175 -12.18 -6.48 -16.89
N THR A 176 -12.23 -5.17 -16.72
CA THR A 176 -12.11 -4.22 -17.83
C THR A 176 -10.77 -4.37 -18.55
N ILE A 177 -9.65 -4.38 -17.82
CA ILE A 177 -8.32 -4.53 -18.42
C ILE A 177 -8.17 -5.90 -19.09
N PHE A 178 -8.66 -6.95 -18.46
CA PHE A 178 -8.62 -8.30 -19.02
C PHE A 178 -9.29 -8.38 -20.40
N PHE A 179 -10.48 -7.77 -20.56
CA PHE A 179 -11.19 -7.79 -21.83
C PHE A 179 -10.62 -6.82 -22.87
N LEU A 180 -10.19 -5.64 -22.46
CA LEU A 180 -9.64 -4.64 -23.39
C LEU A 180 -8.30 -5.10 -23.98
N GLU A 181 -7.41 -5.64 -23.15
CA GLU A 181 -6.06 -6.01 -23.57
C GLU A 181 -5.94 -7.42 -24.16
N ARG A 182 -7.04 -8.17 -24.21
CA ARG A 182 -7.04 -9.56 -24.68
C ARG A 182 -6.43 -9.75 -26.07
N ASN A 183 -6.66 -8.81 -26.97
CA ASN A 183 -6.22 -8.89 -28.36
C ASN A 183 -4.92 -8.10 -28.63
N HIS A 184 -4.35 -7.46 -27.62
CA HIS A 184 -3.12 -6.67 -27.71
C HIS A 184 -2.05 -7.21 -26.78
N LEU A 185 -1.94 -6.68 -25.58
CA LEU A 185 -0.93 -7.04 -24.58
C LEU A 185 -0.91 -8.54 -24.26
N PHE A 186 -2.07 -9.21 -24.32
CA PHE A 186 -2.22 -10.61 -23.92
C PHE A 186 -2.12 -11.62 -25.05
N GLN A 187 -1.75 -11.22 -26.26
CA GLN A 187 -1.58 -12.16 -27.38
C GLN A 187 -0.48 -13.19 -27.07
N GLY A 188 -0.88 -14.48 -27.06
CA GLY A 188 0.03 -15.59 -26.75
C GLY A 188 0.36 -15.79 -25.26
N ALA A 189 -0.11 -14.93 -24.37
CA ALA A 189 0.10 -15.09 -22.93
C ALA A 189 -0.85 -16.15 -22.33
N SER A 190 -0.37 -16.88 -21.30
CA SER A 190 -1.20 -17.82 -20.57
C SER A 190 -2.35 -17.12 -19.83
N LEU A 191 -3.49 -17.78 -19.63
CA LEU A 191 -4.62 -17.23 -18.90
C LEU A 191 -4.26 -16.74 -17.49
N LEU A 192 -3.32 -17.43 -16.83
CA LEU A 192 -2.82 -17.04 -15.52
C LEU A 192 -2.08 -15.72 -15.60
N ASN A 193 -1.20 -15.54 -16.57
CA ASN A 193 -0.46 -14.29 -16.79
C ASN A 193 -1.42 -13.14 -17.11
N GLN A 194 -2.37 -13.34 -18.01
CA GLN A 194 -3.43 -12.35 -18.31
C GLN A 194 -4.19 -11.91 -17.05
N GLY A 195 -4.59 -12.87 -16.20
CA GLY A 195 -5.30 -12.60 -14.96
C GLY A 195 -4.46 -11.80 -13.95
N VAL A 196 -3.22 -12.24 -13.69
CA VAL A 196 -2.33 -11.55 -12.72
C VAL A 196 -1.95 -10.17 -13.20
N THR A 197 -1.64 -10.01 -14.50
CA THR A 197 -1.33 -8.71 -15.11
C THR A 197 -2.52 -7.76 -14.99
N SER A 198 -3.73 -8.22 -15.29
CA SER A 198 -4.95 -7.41 -15.16
C SER A 198 -5.21 -7.00 -13.71
N MET A 199 -5.00 -7.90 -12.73
CA MET A 199 -5.08 -7.59 -11.31
C MET A 199 -4.06 -6.53 -10.91
N PHE A 200 -2.81 -6.70 -11.35
CA PHE A 200 -1.73 -5.77 -11.06
C PHE A 200 -2.05 -4.37 -11.58
N TYR A 201 -2.42 -4.23 -12.85
CA TYR A 201 -2.77 -2.93 -13.43
C TYR A 201 -4.02 -2.33 -12.80
N SER A 202 -5.02 -3.14 -12.42
CA SER A 202 -6.17 -2.64 -11.68
C SER A 202 -5.82 -2.00 -10.33
N VAL A 203 -4.76 -2.46 -9.67
CA VAL A 203 -4.27 -1.87 -8.41
C VAL A 203 -3.36 -0.67 -8.67
N THR A 204 -2.36 -0.82 -9.54
CA THR A 204 -1.29 0.16 -9.73
C THR A 204 -1.77 1.45 -10.38
N THR A 205 -2.70 1.39 -11.34
CA THR A 205 -3.23 2.57 -12.05
C THR A 205 -4.00 3.53 -11.15
N ARG A 206 -4.49 3.06 -10.02
CA ARG A 206 -5.22 3.93 -9.08
C ARG A 206 -4.31 4.73 -8.16
N ASN A 207 -3.18 4.16 -7.74
CA ASN A 207 -2.38 4.77 -6.68
C ASN A 207 -0.87 4.76 -6.94
N ALA A 208 -0.31 3.63 -7.39
CA ALA A 208 1.14 3.42 -7.32
C ALA A 208 1.89 3.79 -8.61
N GLY A 209 1.28 3.61 -9.79
CA GLY A 209 1.93 3.94 -11.08
C GLY A 209 3.10 3.03 -11.47
N LEU A 210 3.30 1.89 -10.79
CA LEU A 210 4.31 0.90 -11.16
C LEU A 210 3.91 0.16 -12.44
N GLN A 211 4.90 -0.23 -13.26
CA GLN A 211 4.69 -0.85 -14.57
C GLN A 211 5.42 -2.18 -14.68
N ILE A 212 4.77 -3.17 -15.29
CA ILE A 212 5.32 -4.50 -15.60
C ILE A 212 5.43 -4.76 -17.10
N HIS A 213 4.95 -3.86 -17.95
CA HIS A 213 5.07 -3.83 -19.41
C HIS A 213 5.31 -2.41 -19.87
N ASP A 214 5.80 -2.25 -21.11
CA ASP A 214 5.89 -0.93 -21.73
C ASP A 214 4.46 -0.41 -22.00
N LEU A 215 4.21 0.85 -21.65
CA LEU A 215 2.90 1.49 -21.91
C LEU A 215 2.55 1.58 -23.39
N ASN A 216 3.55 1.54 -24.27
CA ASN A 216 3.34 1.54 -25.72
C ASN A 216 2.76 0.21 -26.25
N GLU A 217 2.80 -0.86 -25.44
CA GLU A 217 2.22 -2.16 -25.82
C GLU A 217 0.71 -2.24 -25.56
N PHE A 218 0.15 -1.26 -24.85
CA PHE A 218 -1.29 -1.18 -24.60
C PHE A 218 -2.05 -0.68 -25.82
N GLN A 219 -3.33 -1.08 -25.90
CA GLN A 219 -4.22 -0.59 -26.93
C GLN A 219 -4.39 0.94 -26.81
N THR A 220 -4.01 1.67 -27.86
CA THR A 220 -4.35 3.08 -28.00
C THR A 220 -5.77 3.19 -28.56
N THR A 221 -6.70 3.68 -27.74
CA THR A 221 -8.08 4.00 -28.15
C THR A 221 -8.15 5.37 -28.78
#